data_6652cfac07fb0ab9a388d61ab2583a83
#
_entry.id   6652cfac07fb0ab9a388d61ab2583a83
#
_cell.length_a   1.000
_cell.length_b   1.000
_cell.length_c   1.000
_cell.angle_alpha   90.00
_cell.angle_beta   90.00
_cell.angle_gamma   90.00
#
_symmetry.space_group_name_H-M   'P 1'
#
loop_
_entity.id
_entity.type
_entity.pdbx_description
1 polymer ?
#
loop_
_entity_poly.entity_id
_entity_poly.type
_entity_poly.pdbx_seq_one_letter_code
_entity_poly.pdbx_strand_id
1 'polypeptide(L)'
;NRPRMPYQVYASDETGDMVLTFFHAKRDYLEKLLPVGEHRTVSGSTALYDGMLQMVHPDRVVSDEELHKLPLVEPVYPLTEGLSLNVVRKAAEAALTKIPKLPEWQDEAWLARNDFPAFADALKALHHPAEPTSVLPETPAWSRLAYDEFLAGQLALGLVRQHQKSLPGRGSSGEGIL
;
A
#
# COMPACT_ATOMS: atom_id res chain seq x y z
N ASN A 1 16.39 -33.78 -7.42
CA ASN A 1 16.30 -32.44 -7.99
C ASN A 1 17.44 -31.62 -7.42
N ARG A 2 18.45 -31.31 -8.24
CA ARG A 2 19.46 -30.33 -7.85
C ARG A 2 18.79 -28.96 -7.86
N PRO A 3 18.93 -28.14 -6.79
CA PRO A 3 18.44 -26.77 -6.83
C PRO A 3 19.12 -26.06 -8.01
N ARG A 4 18.33 -25.46 -8.89
CA ARG A 4 18.89 -24.62 -9.96
C ARG A 4 19.63 -23.48 -9.32
N MET A 5 20.88 -23.28 -9.72
CA MET A 5 21.65 -22.11 -9.29
C MET A 5 20.90 -20.84 -9.73
N PRO A 6 20.87 -19.81 -8.87
CA PRO A 6 20.28 -18.54 -9.25
C PRO A 6 21.04 -17.90 -10.41
N TYR A 7 20.34 -17.14 -11.23
CA TYR A 7 21.00 -16.27 -12.21
C TYR A 7 21.55 -15.04 -11.48
N GLN A 8 22.77 -14.68 -11.84
CA GLN A 8 23.45 -13.50 -11.33
C GLN A 8 23.77 -12.57 -12.50
N VAL A 9 23.43 -11.29 -12.35
CA VAL A 9 23.76 -10.24 -13.30
C VAL A 9 24.64 -9.23 -12.56
N TYR A 10 25.82 -8.98 -13.10
CA TYR A 10 26.76 -8.01 -12.56
C TYR A 10 26.44 -6.65 -13.16
N ALA A 11 26.24 -5.67 -12.32
CA ALA A 11 25.99 -4.28 -12.67
C ALA A 11 27.05 -3.41 -11.99
N SER A 12 27.47 -2.36 -12.67
CA SER A 12 28.43 -1.38 -12.16
C SER A 12 28.01 0.02 -12.56
N ASP A 13 28.29 0.99 -11.70
CA ASP A 13 28.17 2.40 -11.98
C ASP A 13 29.39 3.16 -11.44
N GLU A 14 29.33 4.49 -11.46
CA GLU A 14 30.43 5.35 -10.96
C GLU A 14 30.69 5.18 -9.46
N THR A 15 29.75 4.59 -8.70
CA THR A 15 29.83 4.45 -7.25
C THR A 15 30.31 3.06 -6.82
N GLY A 16 30.22 2.05 -7.69
CA GLY A 16 30.68 0.70 -7.41
C GLY A 16 29.97 -0.40 -8.17
N ASP A 17 30.18 -1.63 -7.68
CA ASP A 17 29.67 -2.85 -8.29
C ASP A 17 28.58 -3.48 -7.43
N MET A 18 27.62 -4.11 -8.09
CA MET A 18 26.50 -4.81 -7.44
C MET A 18 26.16 -6.09 -8.20
N VAL A 19 25.64 -7.08 -7.49
CA VAL A 19 25.12 -8.32 -8.06
C VAL A 19 23.61 -8.37 -7.92
N LEU A 20 22.90 -8.48 -9.05
CA LEU A 20 21.47 -8.74 -9.07
C LEU A 20 21.24 -10.26 -9.14
N THR A 21 20.53 -10.82 -8.17
CA THR A 21 20.32 -12.27 -8.05
C THR A 21 18.87 -12.63 -8.29
N PHE A 22 18.63 -13.57 -9.19
CA PHE A 22 17.29 -14.01 -9.58
C PHE A 22 17.13 -15.52 -9.39
N PHE A 23 16.26 -15.95 -8.49
CA PHE A 23 15.83 -17.33 -8.36
C PHE A 23 14.68 -17.61 -9.32
N HIS A 24 14.67 -18.79 -9.95
CA HIS A 24 13.58 -19.25 -10.83
C HIS A 24 13.28 -18.40 -12.07
N ALA A 25 14.17 -17.48 -12.44
CA ALA A 25 14.02 -16.69 -13.67
C ALA A 25 14.35 -17.50 -14.91
N LYS A 26 13.85 -17.05 -16.07
CA LYS A 26 14.25 -17.57 -17.39
C LYS A 26 15.34 -16.67 -17.97
N ARG A 27 16.34 -17.28 -18.58
CA ARG A 27 17.48 -16.56 -19.19
C ARG A 27 17.03 -15.51 -20.22
N ASP A 28 16.19 -15.92 -21.15
CA ASP A 28 15.71 -15.04 -22.23
C ASP A 28 14.95 -13.82 -21.70
N TYR A 29 14.27 -13.99 -20.55
CA TYR A 29 13.60 -12.86 -19.86
C TYR A 29 14.62 -11.89 -19.27
N LEU A 30 15.66 -12.42 -18.61
CA LEU A 30 16.68 -11.58 -18.00
C LEU A 30 17.53 -10.84 -19.03
N GLU A 31 17.86 -11.48 -20.15
CA GLU A 31 18.60 -10.84 -21.26
C GLU A 31 17.83 -9.67 -21.89
N LYS A 32 16.48 -9.75 -21.90
CA LYS A 32 15.62 -8.65 -22.34
C LYS A 32 15.47 -7.55 -21.30
N LEU A 33 15.39 -7.92 -20.04
CA LEU A 33 15.20 -7.00 -18.93
C LEU A 33 16.50 -6.22 -18.63
N LEU A 34 17.63 -6.92 -18.70
CA LEU A 34 18.97 -6.44 -18.37
C LEU A 34 19.94 -6.76 -19.51
N PRO A 35 19.80 -6.06 -20.67
CA PRO A 35 20.71 -6.23 -21.79
C PRO A 35 22.13 -5.83 -21.39
N VAL A 36 23.11 -6.57 -21.86
CA VAL A 36 24.53 -6.29 -21.57
C VAL A 36 24.95 -4.98 -22.23
N GLY A 37 25.57 -4.11 -21.43
CA GLY A 37 26.08 -2.81 -21.89
C GLY A 37 25.05 -1.70 -21.95
N GLU A 38 23.80 -1.95 -21.51
CA GLU A 38 22.79 -0.91 -21.40
C GLU A 38 22.61 -0.42 -19.97
N HIS A 39 22.23 0.84 -19.83
CA HIS A 39 21.93 1.44 -18.55
C HIS A 39 20.51 1.04 -18.10
N ARG A 40 20.39 0.71 -16.82
CA ARG A 40 19.11 0.38 -16.15
C ARG A 40 19.10 0.96 -14.75
N THR A 41 17.96 1.49 -14.36
CA THR A 41 17.70 1.83 -12.96
C THR A 41 17.04 0.65 -12.27
N VAL A 42 17.62 0.22 -11.15
CA VAL A 42 17.10 -0.88 -10.33
C VAL A 42 16.69 -0.38 -8.96
N SER A 43 15.59 -0.91 -8.43
CA SER A 43 15.09 -0.59 -7.09
C SER A 43 14.79 -1.87 -6.34
N GLY A 44 15.18 -1.93 -5.08
CA GLY A 44 14.95 -3.09 -4.21
C GLY A 44 15.79 -3.03 -2.95
N SER A 45 15.64 -4.04 -2.10
CA SER A 45 16.44 -4.18 -0.88
C SER A 45 17.85 -4.69 -1.20
N THR A 46 18.85 -4.01 -0.71
CA THR A 46 20.25 -4.40 -0.84
C THR A 46 20.78 -5.05 0.43
N ALA A 47 21.66 -6.00 0.28
CA ALA A 47 22.40 -6.64 1.37
C ALA A 47 23.88 -6.84 0.98
N LEU A 48 24.76 -6.82 1.95
CA LEU A 48 26.15 -7.18 1.73
C LEU A 48 26.28 -8.71 1.89
N TYR A 49 26.74 -9.38 0.86
CA TYR A 49 26.97 -10.81 0.87
C TYR A 49 28.35 -11.12 0.26
N ASP A 50 29.20 -11.83 0.99
CA ASP A 50 30.57 -12.17 0.60
C ASP A 50 31.39 -10.94 0.13
N GLY A 51 31.21 -9.81 0.81
CA GLY A 51 31.93 -8.57 0.49
C GLY A 51 31.40 -7.81 -0.73
N MET A 52 30.35 -8.29 -1.40
CA MET A 52 29.72 -7.64 -2.55
C MET A 52 28.31 -7.16 -2.21
N LEU A 53 27.96 -5.99 -2.73
CA LEU A 53 26.59 -5.51 -2.65
C LEU A 53 25.71 -6.37 -3.54
N GLN A 54 24.63 -6.91 -2.96
CA GLN A 54 23.70 -7.79 -3.65
C GLN A 54 22.27 -7.28 -3.52
N MET A 55 21.50 -7.39 -4.60
CA MET A 55 20.05 -7.17 -4.61
C MET A 55 19.36 -8.43 -5.11
N VAL A 56 18.54 -9.03 -4.28
CA VAL A 56 17.81 -10.25 -4.60
C VAL A 56 16.41 -9.89 -5.09
N HIS A 57 16.07 -10.30 -6.29
CA HIS A 57 14.79 -9.99 -6.92
C HIS A 57 14.44 -8.50 -6.85
N PRO A 58 15.11 -7.64 -7.63
CA PRO A 58 14.75 -6.23 -7.71
C PRO A 58 13.24 -6.03 -7.86
N ASP A 59 12.67 -5.13 -7.07
CA ASP A 59 11.25 -4.77 -7.16
C ASP A 59 10.93 -4.13 -8.51
N ARG A 60 11.91 -3.38 -9.05
CA ARG A 60 11.84 -2.73 -10.35
C ARG A 60 13.17 -2.77 -11.08
N VAL A 61 13.06 -2.92 -12.38
CA VAL A 61 14.15 -2.72 -13.34
C VAL A 61 13.54 -1.94 -14.50
N VAL A 62 14.04 -0.74 -14.75
CA VAL A 62 13.50 0.16 -15.78
C VAL A 62 14.61 0.75 -16.61
N SER A 63 14.30 1.07 -17.87
CA SER A 63 15.18 1.87 -18.73
C SER A 63 15.11 3.36 -18.36
N ASP A 64 16.05 4.17 -18.88
CA ASP A 64 16.05 5.61 -18.65
C ASP A 64 14.76 6.27 -19.17
N GLU A 65 14.20 5.76 -20.27
CA GLU A 65 12.94 6.26 -20.83
C GLU A 65 11.73 5.97 -19.93
N GLU A 66 11.77 4.87 -19.20
CA GLU A 66 10.70 4.47 -18.29
C GLU A 66 10.84 5.12 -16.90
N LEU A 67 12.06 5.51 -16.53
CA LEU A 67 12.34 6.14 -15.23
C LEU A 67 11.50 7.40 -15.01
N HIS A 68 11.34 8.23 -16.04
CA HIS A 68 10.55 9.46 -15.97
C HIS A 68 9.04 9.23 -15.80
N LYS A 69 8.56 8.00 -16.00
CA LYS A 69 7.16 7.61 -15.84
C LYS A 69 6.88 7.03 -14.46
N LEU A 70 7.92 6.80 -13.67
CA LEU A 70 7.75 6.28 -12.32
C LEU A 70 7.26 7.38 -11.38
N PRO A 71 6.26 7.09 -10.53
CA PRO A 71 5.89 8.01 -9.47
C PRO A 71 7.04 8.13 -8.47
N LEU A 72 7.28 9.34 -7.98
CA LEU A 72 8.30 9.61 -6.95
C LEU A 72 8.00 8.90 -5.63
N VAL A 73 6.72 8.69 -5.36
CA VAL A 73 6.24 8.01 -4.15
C VAL A 73 5.26 6.93 -4.55
N GLU A 74 5.43 5.75 -4.01
CA GLU A 74 4.54 4.62 -4.25
C GLU A 74 3.94 4.10 -2.96
N PRO A 75 2.63 3.84 -2.93
CA PRO A 75 2.02 3.19 -1.80
C PRO A 75 2.50 1.74 -1.69
N VAL A 76 2.91 1.35 -0.49
CA VAL A 76 3.28 -0.03 -0.16
C VAL A 76 2.14 -0.66 0.61
N TYR A 77 1.58 -1.72 0.05
CA TYR A 77 0.48 -2.46 0.67
C TYR A 77 0.99 -3.68 1.43
N PRO A 78 0.37 -4.04 2.56
CA PRO A 78 0.67 -5.30 3.23
C PRO A 78 0.34 -6.47 2.30
N LEU A 79 1.26 -7.43 2.23
CA LEU A 79 1.14 -8.57 1.34
C LEU A 79 0.95 -9.86 2.14
N THR A 80 0.27 -10.83 1.52
CA THR A 80 0.18 -12.21 1.97
C THR A 80 0.87 -13.13 0.96
N GLU A 81 1.15 -14.37 1.35
CA GLU A 81 1.76 -15.36 0.47
C GLU A 81 0.97 -15.50 -0.86
N GLY A 82 1.68 -15.53 -1.96
CA GLY A 82 1.12 -15.64 -3.31
C GLY A 82 0.66 -14.32 -3.95
N LEU A 83 0.66 -13.18 -3.22
CA LEU A 83 0.34 -11.87 -3.79
C LEU A 83 1.60 -11.01 -3.96
N SER A 84 1.77 -10.45 -5.14
CA SER A 84 2.81 -9.45 -5.39
C SER A 84 2.28 -8.02 -5.22
N LEU A 85 3.16 -7.08 -4.87
CA LEU A 85 2.82 -5.66 -4.75
C LEU A 85 2.16 -5.12 -6.04
N ASN A 86 2.65 -5.54 -7.20
CA ASN A 86 2.08 -5.14 -8.49
C ASN A 86 0.62 -5.58 -8.68
N VAL A 87 0.24 -6.76 -8.20
CA VAL A 87 -1.15 -7.26 -8.27
C VAL A 87 -2.05 -6.42 -7.38
N VAL A 88 -1.63 -6.19 -6.12
CA VAL A 88 -2.41 -5.40 -5.16
C VAL A 88 -2.55 -3.96 -5.63
N ARG A 89 -1.47 -3.35 -6.13
CA ARG A 89 -1.51 -1.99 -6.67
C ARG A 89 -2.47 -1.85 -7.84
N LYS A 90 -2.40 -2.75 -8.84
CA LYS A 90 -3.34 -2.74 -9.98
C LYS A 90 -4.79 -2.90 -9.54
N ALA A 91 -5.04 -3.72 -8.52
CA ALA A 91 -6.37 -3.89 -7.96
C ALA A 91 -6.85 -2.61 -7.25
N ALA A 92 -6.00 -1.96 -6.46
CA ALA A 92 -6.30 -0.69 -5.81
C ALA A 92 -6.59 0.41 -6.84
N GLU A 93 -5.75 0.56 -7.86
CA GLU A 93 -5.95 1.50 -8.97
C GLU A 93 -7.31 1.27 -9.65
N ALA A 94 -7.61 0.02 -10.00
CA ALA A 94 -8.89 -0.31 -10.63
C ALA A 94 -10.09 -0.02 -9.70
N ALA A 95 -9.94 -0.19 -8.39
CA ALA A 95 -10.97 0.13 -7.42
C ALA A 95 -11.19 1.65 -7.31
N LEU A 96 -10.12 2.44 -7.29
CA LEU A 96 -10.19 3.91 -7.22
C LEU A 96 -10.95 4.52 -8.41
N THR A 97 -10.85 3.91 -9.61
CA THR A 97 -11.61 4.36 -10.78
C THR A 97 -13.12 4.10 -10.66
N LYS A 98 -13.52 3.18 -9.77
CA LYS A 98 -14.91 2.74 -9.58
C LYS A 98 -15.57 3.35 -8.33
N ILE A 99 -14.92 4.27 -7.64
CA ILE A 99 -15.52 4.94 -6.49
C ILE A 99 -16.79 5.66 -6.94
N PRO A 100 -17.97 5.32 -6.39
CA PRO A 100 -19.18 6.01 -6.74
C PRO A 100 -19.17 7.44 -6.17
N LYS A 101 -19.94 8.32 -6.81
CA LYS A 101 -20.22 9.65 -6.23
C LYS A 101 -21.19 9.45 -5.06
N LEU A 102 -20.64 9.40 -3.86
CA LEU A 102 -21.44 9.35 -2.64
C LEU A 102 -21.73 10.79 -2.20
N PRO A 103 -22.97 11.09 -1.78
CA PRO A 103 -23.25 12.36 -1.12
C PRO A 103 -22.52 12.40 0.22
N GLU A 104 -22.03 13.58 0.57
CA GLU A 104 -21.50 13.77 1.93
C GLU A 104 -22.64 13.69 2.92
N TRP A 105 -22.47 12.86 3.95
CA TRP A 105 -23.48 12.64 4.98
C TRP A 105 -23.17 13.39 6.28
N GLN A 106 -22.03 14.03 6.32
CA GLN A 106 -21.54 14.83 7.43
C GLN A 106 -21.97 16.28 7.25
N ASP A 107 -21.95 17.02 8.34
CA ASP A 107 -22.24 18.45 8.34
C ASP A 107 -21.21 19.23 7.50
N GLU A 108 -21.69 19.97 6.52
CA GLU A 108 -20.83 20.74 5.59
C GLU A 108 -19.95 21.78 6.31
N ALA A 109 -20.48 22.41 7.35
CA ALA A 109 -19.73 23.39 8.13
C ALA A 109 -18.61 22.72 8.94
N TRP A 110 -18.83 21.47 9.38
CA TRP A 110 -17.81 20.66 10.02
C TRP A 110 -16.69 20.28 9.05
N LEU A 111 -17.03 19.81 7.87
CA LEU A 111 -16.06 19.45 6.82
C LEU A 111 -15.20 20.66 6.45
N ALA A 112 -15.84 21.81 6.21
CA ALA A 112 -15.13 23.05 5.84
C ALA A 112 -14.21 23.55 6.97
N ARG A 113 -14.64 23.47 8.23
CA ARG A 113 -13.84 23.94 9.39
C ARG A 113 -12.58 23.13 9.57
N ASN A 114 -12.61 21.84 9.25
CA ASN A 114 -11.48 20.93 9.37
C ASN A 114 -10.68 20.78 8.08
N ASP A 115 -11.03 21.53 7.05
CA ASP A 115 -10.43 21.42 5.70
C ASP A 115 -10.48 19.99 5.15
N PHE A 116 -11.56 19.27 5.45
CA PHE A 116 -11.71 17.88 5.03
C PHE A 116 -12.14 17.81 3.56
N PRO A 117 -11.36 17.14 2.70
CA PRO A 117 -11.74 16.90 1.32
C PRO A 117 -12.93 15.94 1.22
N ALA A 118 -13.56 15.88 0.05
CA ALA A 118 -14.56 14.86 -0.24
C ALA A 118 -13.97 13.44 -0.06
N PHE A 119 -14.78 12.48 0.37
CA PHE A 119 -14.33 11.11 0.65
C PHE A 119 -13.51 10.49 -0.49
N ALA A 120 -14.02 10.61 -1.73
CA ALA A 120 -13.33 10.07 -2.89
C ALA A 120 -11.98 10.74 -3.16
N ASP A 121 -11.87 12.04 -2.88
CA ASP A 121 -10.65 12.81 -3.08
C ASP A 121 -9.62 12.51 -1.98
N ALA A 122 -10.06 12.34 -0.74
CA ALA A 122 -9.22 11.88 0.36
C ALA A 122 -8.61 10.50 0.05
N LEU A 123 -9.44 9.58 -0.42
CA LEU A 123 -9.00 8.23 -0.77
C LEU A 123 -7.96 8.25 -1.90
N LYS A 124 -8.22 9.00 -2.97
CA LYS A 124 -7.28 9.15 -4.08
C LYS A 124 -5.97 9.79 -3.65
N ALA A 125 -6.01 10.83 -2.83
CA ALA A 125 -4.82 11.52 -2.36
C ALA A 125 -3.89 10.60 -1.58
N LEU A 126 -4.42 9.70 -0.74
CA LEU A 126 -3.60 8.75 0.01
C LEU A 126 -3.06 7.59 -0.83
N HIS A 127 -3.75 7.24 -1.92
CA HIS A 127 -3.28 6.20 -2.84
C HIS A 127 -2.37 6.74 -3.97
N HIS A 128 -2.39 8.05 -4.22
CA HIS A 128 -1.53 8.75 -5.19
C HIS A 128 -0.82 9.93 -4.52
N PRO A 129 0.01 9.69 -3.51
CA PRO A 129 0.71 10.75 -2.83
C PRO A 129 1.72 11.42 -3.77
N ALA A 130 1.72 12.75 -3.80
CA ALA A 130 2.69 13.53 -4.58
C ALA A 130 4.08 13.49 -3.92
N GLU A 131 4.12 13.41 -2.59
CA GLU A 131 5.34 13.37 -1.78
C GLU A 131 5.09 12.55 -0.49
N PRO A 132 6.15 12.07 0.19
CA PRO A 132 6.01 11.26 1.42
C PRO A 132 5.22 11.95 2.52
N THR A 133 5.29 13.27 2.61
CA THR A 133 4.57 14.09 3.60
C THR A 133 3.06 14.11 3.37
N SER A 134 2.60 13.81 2.15
CA SER A 134 1.17 13.80 1.80
C SER A 134 0.35 12.71 2.51
N VAL A 135 1.01 11.72 3.11
CA VAL A 135 0.34 10.59 3.82
C VAL A 135 0.54 10.63 5.33
N LEU A 136 1.06 11.74 5.87
CA LEU A 136 1.20 11.90 7.32
C LEU A 136 -0.17 12.05 7.99
N PRO A 137 -0.30 11.61 9.27
CA PRO A 137 -1.56 11.67 10.01
C PRO A 137 -2.17 13.07 10.15
N GLU A 138 -1.35 14.12 10.04
CA GLU A 138 -1.76 15.52 10.15
C GLU A 138 -2.39 16.05 8.84
N THR A 139 -2.28 15.31 7.74
CA THR A 139 -2.84 15.77 6.47
C THR A 139 -4.37 15.70 6.47
N PRO A 140 -5.05 16.65 5.80
CA PRO A 140 -6.52 16.66 5.74
C PRO A 140 -7.11 15.37 5.19
N ALA A 141 -6.49 14.77 4.18
CA ALA A 141 -6.96 13.52 3.57
C ALA A 141 -6.88 12.34 4.56
N TRP A 142 -5.77 12.21 5.28
CA TRP A 142 -5.60 11.17 6.29
C TRP A 142 -6.57 11.36 7.46
N SER A 143 -6.62 12.60 8.00
CA SER A 143 -7.51 12.95 9.10
C SER A 143 -8.98 12.74 8.73
N ARG A 144 -9.38 13.03 7.47
CA ARG A 144 -10.72 12.79 6.97
C ARG A 144 -11.09 11.30 7.03
N LEU A 145 -10.26 10.41 6.49
CA LEU A 145 -10.55 8.98 6.50
C LEU A 145 -10.51 8.38 7.90
N ALA A 146 -9.58 8.81 8.73
CA ALA A 146 -9.52 8.40 10.14
C ALA A 146 -10.78 8.82 10.91
N TYR A 147 -11.28 10.03 10.67
CA TYR A 147 -12.53 10.50 11.27
C TYR A 147 -13.73 9.67 10.80
N ASP A 148 -13.84 9.39 9.49
CA ASP A 148 -14.93 8.59 8.94
C ASP A 148 -14.96 7.17 9.53
N GLU A 149 -13.82 6.51 9.61
CA GLU A 149 -13.70 5.17 10.19
C GLU A 149 -14.08 5.16 11.68
N PHE A 150 -13.55 6.12 12.43
CA PHE A 150 -13.85 6.23 13.86
C PHE A 150 -15.34 6.49 14.10
N LEU A 151 -15.93 7.42 13.35
CA LEU A 151 -17.36 7.76 13.46
C LEU A 151 -18.25 6.59 13.04
N ALA A 152 -17.94 5.90 11.95
CA ALA A 152 -18.65 4.70 11.53
C ALA A 152 -18.64 3.61 12.63
N GLY A 153 -17.48 3.39 13.25
CA GLY A 153 -17.35 2.50 14.39
C GLY A 153 -18.23 2.90 15.58
N GLN A 154 -18.24 4.19 15.94
CA GLN A 154 -19.08 4.70 17.04
C GLN A 154 -20.59 4.57 16.73
N LEU A 155 -20.99 4.84 15.50
CA LEU A 155 -22.39 4.67 15.07
C LEU A 155 -22.82 3.20 15.11
N ALA A 156 -21.99 2.29 14.60
CA ALA A 156 -22.25 0.85 14.68
C ALA A 156 -22.44 0.38 16.13
N LEU A 157 -21.55 0.79 17.04
CA LEU A 157 -21.69 0.49 18.48
C LEU A 157 -22.96 1.11 19.08
N GLY A 158 -23.30 2.33 18.68
CA GLY A 158 -24.54 3.00 19.10
C GLY A 158 -25.78 2.22 18.70
N LEU A 159 -25.85 1.76 17.46
CA LEU A 159 -26.95 0.93 16.94
C LEU A 159 -27.05 -0.41 17.68
N VAL A 160 -25.94 -1.10 17.92
CA VAL A 160 -25.94 -2.35 18.69
C VAL A 160 -26.47 -2.11 20.11
N ARG A 161 -25.99 -1.07 20.79
CA ARG A 161 -26.48 -0.70 22.14
C ARG A 161 -27.97 -0.36 22.14
N GLN A 162 -28.45 0.37 21.14
CA GLN A 162 -29.86 0.68 21.02
C GLN A 162 -30.69 -0.58 20.82
N HIS A 163 -30.24 -1.50 19.95
CA HIS A 163 -30.91 -2.79 19.75
C HIS A 163 -30.95 -3.62 21.04
N GLN A 164 -29.84 -3.73 21.77
CA GLN A 164 -29.79 -4.46 23.04
C GLN A 164 -30.72 -3.87 24.09
N LYS A 165 -30.85 -2.55 24.17
CA LYS A 165 -31.80 -1.90 25.10
C LYS A 165 -33.26 -2.14 24.76
N SER A 166 -33.58 -2.40 23.48
CA SER A 166 -34.94 -2.73 23.05
C SER A 166 -35.37 -4.18 23.33
N LEU A 167 -34.42 -5.05 23.65
CA LEU A 167 -34.71 -6.44 23.99
C LEU A 167 -35.34 -6.51 25.39
N PRO A 168 -36.43 -7.29 25.58
CA PRO A 168 -37.03 -7.47 26.90
C PRO A 168 -36.04 -8.12 27.84
N GLY A 169 -35.78 -7.48 28.98
CA GLY A 169 -34.96 -8.05 30.04
C GLY A 169 -35.62 -9.30 30.65
N ARG A 170 -34.80 -10.29 30.99
CA ARG A 170 -35.30 -11.39 31.88
C ARG A 170 -35.46 -10.84 33.27
N GLY A 171 -36.71 -10.89 33.78
CA GLY A 171 -36.97 -10.61 35.18
C GLY A 171 -36.19 -11.61 36.05
N SER A 172 -35.30 -11.11 36.88
CA SER A 172 -34.68 -11.93 37.92
C SER A 172 -35.63 -11.95 39.14
N SER A 173 -36.36 -13.04 39.35
CA SER A 173 -37.05 -13.29 40.58
C SER A 173 -36.09 -14.02 41.53
N GLY A 174 -35.17 -13.29 42.13
CA GLY A 174 -34.37 -13.82 43.24
C GLY A 174 -35.11 -13.59 44.52
N GLU A 175 -35.36 -14.63 45.29
CA GLU A 175 -35.64 -14.52 46.74
C GLU A 175 -34.36 -13.90 47.31
N GLY A 176 -34.44 -12.61 47.68
CA GLY A 176 -33.28 -11.90 48.24
C GLY A 176 -32.84 -12.54 49.54
N ILE A 177 -31.76 -13.30 49.46
CA ILE A 177 -30.95 -13.63 50.64
C ILE A 177 -29.81 -12.60 50.61
N LEU A 178 -29.94 -11.61 51.49
CA LEU A 178 -28.83 -10.80 51.95
C LEU A 178 -28.05 -11.56 52.98
#